data_a2f1ec2cba51f40dd75f76ebbfd14bb1
#
_entry.id   a2f1ec2cba51f40dd75f76ebbfd14bb1
#
_cell.length_a   1.000
_cell.length_b   1.000
_cell.length_c   1.000
_cell.angle_alpha   90.00
_cell.angle_beta   90.00
_cell.angle_gamma   90.00
#
_symmetry.space_group_name_H-M   'P 1'
#
loop_
_entity.id
_entity.type
_entity.pdbx_description
1 polymer ?
#
loop_
_entity_poly.entity_id
_entity_poly.type
_entity_poly.pdbx_seq_one_letter_code
_entity_poly.pdbx_strand_id
1 'polypeptide(L)'
;MGVTVGIFSIIAVLAAVDSLDKTITSQLSALDSNTMYLANISFGPTEVPRWKYEQFDEISYNEYRSLKSSLTEAEHVAFQIFVRRENIRYESELVQSVNTVVVSNEFTDIQALEFESGRFYNEAESNAGKAVVVIGSEIAKSLFGEFEPIGKKVRLYGQKFTVIGVVKKEGSGLFGDSNDISIFLPANFVRNKLGKNNPFFKNIVIIKPKKGADIAGLKSEVIQIMRARRGLKPDEINTFFISVISGLQDAIDNIIGTLNMIGWIISGFSLLVGGFGIANIMFVSVKERTNLIGIQKSLGAKNRFILFQFLFEAVILAIVGGIVGLFLVWIGTLIGSNLTEDFTFVLSPKNMVIGFLISSFIGLLSGVIPALTASRLDPVEAIRTGM
;
A
#
# COMPACT_ATOMS: atom_id res chain seq x y z
N MET A 1 32.66 6.53 4.35
CA MET A 1 31.92 5.27 4.55
C MET A 1 30.76 5.44 5.56
N GLY A 2 30.98 5.76 6.85
CA GLY A 2 29.90 5.83 7.84
C GLY A 2 28.77 6.80 7.50
N VAL A 3 29.06 8.00 7.01
CA VAL A 3 28.06 9.00 6.59
C VAL A 3 27.27 8.53 5.38
N THR A 4 27.94 7.93 4.41
CA THR A 4 27.30 7.38 3.21
C THR A 4 26.28 6.31 3.58
N VAL A 5 26.63 5.40 4.50
CA VAL A 5 25.71 4.35 5.01
C VAL A 5 24.56 4.97 5.80
N GLY A 6 24.84 5.97 6.65
CA GLY A 6 23.80 6.66 7.41
C GLY A 6 22.76 7.34 6.52
N ILE A 7 23.22 8.09 5.53
CA ILE A 7 22.33 8.81 4.60
C ILE A 7 21.63 7.85 3.66
N PHE A 8 22.32 6.82 3.16
CA PHE A 8 21.71 5.73 2.40
C PHE A 8 20.55 5.10 3.17
N SER A 9 20.76 4.75 4.45
CA SER A 9 19.74 4.11 5.28
C SER A 9 18.48 4.99 5.44
N ILE A 10 18.65 6.29 5.70
CA ILE A 10 17.52 7.22 5.82
C ILE A 10 16.73 7.27 4.53
N ILE A 11 17.40 7.56 3.41
CA ILE A 11 16.73 7.79 2.14
C ILE A 11 16.10 6.49 1.64
N ALA A 12 16.75 5.34 1.86
CA ALA A 12 16.22 4.03 1.49
C ALA A 12 14.93 3.72 2.26
N VAL A 13 14.89 3.96 3.58
CA VAL A 13 13.68 3.74 4.39
C VAL A 13 12.56 4.70 3.98
N LEU A 14 12.85 6.00 3.84
CA LEU A 14 11.86 6.98 3.39
C LEU A 14 11.33 6.65 1.99
N ALA A 15 12.21 6.26 1.05
CA ALA A 15 11.80 5.88 -0.30
C ALA A 15 10.94 4.61 -0.29
N ALA A 16 11.26 3.62 0.55
CA ALA A 16 10.47 2.40 0.67
C ALA A 16 9.08 2.68 1.25
N VAL A 17 8.99 3.49 2.30
CA VAL A 17 7.71 3.85 2.92
C VAL A 17 6.86 4.73 1.99
N ASP A 18 7.45 5.73 1.32
CA ASP A 18 6.73 6.56 0.35
C ASP A 18 6.25 5.74 -0.86
N SER A 19 7.03 4.75 -1.29
CA SER A 19 6.64 3.85 -2.39
C SER A 19 5.46 2.97 -1.98
N LEU A 20 5.49 2.44 -0.75
CA LEU A 20 4.40 1.66 -0.18
C LEU A 20 3.13 2.51 -0.06
N ASP A 21 3.23 3.70 0.54
CA ASP A 21 2.12 4.66 0.67
C ASP A 21 1.50 4.99 -0.69
N LYS A 22 2.33 5.39 -1.65
CA LYS A 22 1.86 5.73 -2.99
C LYS A 22 1.18 4.56 -3.69
N THR A 23 1.73 3.37 -3.56
CA THR A 23 1.17 2.17 -4.20
C THR A 23 -0.17 1.81 -3.56
N ILE A 24 -0.27 1.81 -2.22
CA ILE A 24 -1.51 1.54 -1.50
C ILE A 24 -2.56 2.61 -1.81
N THR A 25 -2.20 3.89 -1.69
CA THR A 25 -3.13 5.01 -1.91
C THR A 25 -3.64 5.06 -3.34
N SER A 26 -2.78 4.79 -4.34
CA SER A 26 -3.21 4.77 -5.75
C SER A 26 -4.24 3.68 -6.02
N GLN A 27 -4.12 2.52 -5.39
CA GLN A 27 -5.06 1.42 -5.57
C GLN A 27 -6.35 1.60 -4.76
N LEU A 28 -6.26 2.16 -3.55
CA LEU A 28 -7.45 2.50 -2.78
C LEU A 28 -8.24 3.65 -3.44
N SER A 29 -7.57 4.57 -4.11
CA SER A 29 -8.25 5.66 -4.83
C SER A 29 -9.02 5.21 -6.06
N ALA A 30 -8.73 4.01 -6.60
CA ALA A 30 -9.54 3.38 -7.63
C ALA A 30 -10.88 2.84 -7.08
N LEU A 31 -10.95 2.62 -5.76
CA LEU A 31 -12.17 2.26 -5.04
C LEU A 31 -12.82 3.52 -4.49
N ASP A 32 -14.14 3.61 -4.57
CA ASP A 32 -14.86 4.71 -3.93
C ASP A 32 -14.64 4.64 -2.40
N SER A 33 -13.96 5.66 -1.86
CA SER A 33 -13.57 5.74 -0.45
C SER A 33 -14.75 5.62 0.53
N ASN A 34 -15.96 5.92 0.06
CA ASN A 34 -17.19 5.87 0.84
C ASN A 34 -17.90 4.51 0.76
N THR A 35 -17.44 3.60 -0.10
CA THR A 35 -18.05 2.26 -0.20
C THR A 35 -17.93 1.51 1.13
N MET A 36 -19.04 0.94 1.57
CA MET A 36 -19.14 0.16 2.80
C MET A 36 -19.19 -1.32 2.49
N TYR A 37 -18.50 -2.10 3.31
CA TYR A 37 -18.49 -3.56 3.27
C TYR A 37 -19.06 -4.10 4.56
N LEU A 38 -20.18 -4.80 4.47
CA LEU A 38 -20.84 -5.48 5.58
C LEU A 38 -20.48 -6.96 5.56
N ALA A 39 -19.83 -7.44 6.62
CA ALA A 39 -19.37 -8.82 6.76
C ALA A 39 -19.49 -9.31 8.21
N ASN A 40 -19.29 -10.62 8.43
CA ASN A 40 -19.17 -11.19 9.79
C ASN A 40 -17.77 -11.04 10.37
N ILE A 41 -16.80 -10.58 9.57
CA ILE A 41 -15.43 -10.30 9.96
C ILE A 41 -15.12 -8.81 9.80
N SER A 42 -14.19 -8.29 10.61
CA SER A 42 -13.71 -6.91 10.46
C SER A 42 -12.49 -6.87 9.54
N PHE A 43 -12.43 -5.89 8.63
CA PHE A 43 -11.25 -5.61 7.81
C PHE A 43 -10.24 -4.70 8.49
N GLY A 44 -10.57 -4.16 9.67
CA GLY A 44 -9.70 -3.30 10.47
C GLY A 44 -9.61 -3.74 11.91
N PRO A 45 -8.89 -2.99 12.75
CA PRO A 45 -8.82 -3.22 14.18
C PRO A 45 -10.20 -3.28 14.82
N THR A 46 -10.43 -4.22 15.71
CA THR A 46 -11.70 -4.38 16.46
C THR A 46 -11.43 -4.81 17.88
N GLU A 47 -12.28 -4.36 18.81
CA GLU A 47 -12.27 -4.79 20.20
C GLU A 47 -12.82 -6.21 20.41
N VAL A 48 -13.52 -6.75 19.41
CA VAL A 48 -14.08 -8.09 19.48
C VAL A 48 -13.01 -9.13 19.19
N PRO A 49 -12.70 -10.07 20.09
CA PRO A 49 -11.68 -11.09 19.87
C PRO A 49 -12.02 -12.00 18.68
N ARG A 50 -11.01 -12.45 17.95
CA ARG A 50 -11.14 -13.25 16.73
C ARG A 50 -11.98 -14.50 16.92
N TRP A 51 -11.74 -15.26 18.00
CA TRP A 51 -12.49 -16.48 18.31
C TRP A 51 -13.99 -16.25 18.50
N LYS A 52 -14.42 -15.02 18.84
CA LYS A 52 -15.82 -14.66 19.04
C LYS A 52 -16.50 -14.33 17.72
N TYR A 53 -15.89 -13.51 16.86
CA TYR A 53 -16.51 -13.16 15.59
C TYR A 53 -16.43 -14.29 14.53
N GLU A 54 -15.51 -15.24 14.66
CA GLU A 54 -15.52 -16.46 13.84
C GLU A 54 -16.77 -17.34 14.05
N GLN A 55 -17.49 -17.13 15.16
CA GLN A 55 -18.75 -17.79 15.48
C GLN A 55 -19.99 -17.01 14.98
N PHE A 56 -19.80 -15.81 14.45
CA PHE A 56 -20.92 -15.02 13.94
C PHE A 56 -21.44 -15.61 12.63
N ASP A 57 -22.77 -15.60 12.50
CA ASP A 57 -23.42 -16.05 11.28
C ASP A 57 -22.98 -15.22 10.08
N GLU A 58 -22.76 -15.90 8.95
CA GLU A 58 -22.50 -15.26 7.66
C GLU A 58 -23.66 -14.35 7.26
N ILE A 59 -23.34 -13.29 6.51
CA ILE A 59 -24.38 -12.42 5.97
C ILE A 59 -25.22 -13.22 4.97
N SER A 60 -26.51 -13.30 5.25
CA SER A 60 -27.45 -14.04 4.41
C SER A 60 -27.93 -13.24 3.20
N TYR A 61 -28.32 -13.94 2.14
CA TYR A 61 -28.91 -13.28 0.97
C TYR A 61 -30.24 -12.56 1.30
N ASN A 62 -30.99 -13.01 2.33
CA ASN A 62 -32.19 -12.34 2.78
C ASN A 62 -31.91 -11.01 3.47
N GLU A 63 -30.79 -10.93 4.23
CA GLU A 63 -30.32 -9.67 4.80
C GLU A 63 -29.90 -8.69 3.69
N TYR A 64 -29.15 -9.16 2.68
CA TYR A 64 -28.84 -8.36 1.49
C TYR A 64 -30.09 -7.81 0.81
N ARG A 65 -31.10 -8.66 0.54
CA ARG A 65 -32.35 -8.22 -0.09
C ARG A 65 -33.07 -7.16 0.74
N SER A 66 -33.07 -7.30 2.06
CA SER A 66 -33.67 -6.29 2.94
C SER A 66 -32.91 -4.97 2.92
N LEU A 67 -31.58 -5.01 2.95
CA LEU A 67 -30.79 -3.81 2.82
C LEU A 67 -31.03 -3.13 1.46
N LYS A 68 -31.00 -3.89 0.37
CA LYS A 68 -31.26 -3.36 -0.99
C LYS A 68 -32.60 -2.66 -1.10
N SER A 69 -33.66 -3.17 -0.41
CA SER A 69 -35.00 -2.58 -0.47
C SER A 69 -35.27 -1.47 0.53
N SER A 70 -34.50 -1.36 1.62
CA SER A 70 -34.80 -0.46 2.73
C SER A 70 -33.88 0.74 2.80
N LEU A 71 -32.62 0.63 2.32
CA LEU A 71 -31.66 1.73 2.36
C LEU A 71 -32.05 2.85 1.38
N THR A 72 -32.23 4.06 1.91
CA THR A 72 -32.66 5.21 1.11
C THR A 72 -31.48 6.00 0.52
N GLU A 73 -30.35 6.03 1.23
CA GLU A 73 -29.15 6.75 0.85
C GLU A 73 -28.10 5.90 0.12
N ALA A 74 -28.40 4.61 -0.13
CA ALA A 74 -27.58 3.76 -0.97
C ALA A 74 -27.91 3.98 -2.45
N GLU A 75 -26.89 4.09 -3.29
CA GLU A 75 -27.02 4.12 -4.75
C GLU A 75 -27.14 2.70 -5.29
N HIS A 76 -26.21 1.83 -4.88
CA HIS A 76 -26.17 0.43 -5.25
C HIS A 76 -25.84 -0.45 -4.03
N VAL A 77 -26.46 -1.62 -3.98
CA VAL A 77 -26.18 -2.65 -2.97
C VAL A 77 -25.92 -3.95 -3.69
N ALA A 78 -24.73 -4.52 -3.55
CA ALA A 78 -24.35 -5.78 -4.17
C ALA A 78 -24.11 -6.88 -3.13
N PHE A 79 -24.29 -8.12 -3.54
CA PHE A 79 -23.98 -9.29 -2.74
C PHE A 79 -22.82 -10.04 -3.37
N GLN A 80 -21.80 -10.35 -2.57
CA GLN A 80 -20.61 -11.09 -3.01
C GLN A 80 -20.42 -12.32 -2.14
N ILE A 81 -20.05 -13.44 -2.78
CA ILE A 81 -19.67 -14.69 -2.13
C ILE A 81 -18.22 -14.97 -2.45
N PHE A 82 -17.41 -15.14 -1.43
CA PHE A 82 -16.05 -15.62 -1.60
C PHE A 82 -16.07 -17.13 -1.72
N VAL A 83 -15.57 -17.64 -2.82
CA VAL A 83 -15.40 -19.05 -3.11
C VAL A 83 -13.93 -19.38 -3.30
N ARG A 84 -13.58 -20.66 -3.25
CA ARG A 84 -12.22 -21.09 -3.58
C ARG A 84 -11.96 -20.88 -5.07
N ARG A 85 -10.71 -20.64 -5.40
CA ARG A 85 -10.24 -20.62 -6.79
C ARG A 85 -10.59 -21.94 -7.46
N GLU A 86 -10.97 -21.88 -8.72
CA GLU A 86 -11.41 -23.02 -9.50
C GLU A 86 -10.70 -23.05 -10.85
N ASN A 87 -10.75 -24.20 -11.52
CA ASN A 87 -10.19 -24.36 -12.84
C ASN A 87 -11.25 -24.11 -13.91
N ILE A 88 -10.92 -23.31 -14.91
CA ILE A 88 -11.78 -23.07 -16.07
C ILE A 88 -11.20 -23.76 -17.30
N ARG A 89 -12.08 -24.42 -18.07
CA ARG A 89 -11.67 -25.20 -19.24
C ARG A 89 -12.52 -24.87 -20.45
N TYR A 90 -11.84 -24.71 -21.58
CA TYR A 90 -12.45 -24.62 -22.90
C TYR A 90 -11.76 -25.64 -23.82
N GLU A 91 -12.51 -26.65 -24.32
CA GLU A 91 -11.98 -27.77 -25.12
C GLU A 91 -10.73 -28.42 -24.49
N SER A 92 -9.57 -28.27 -25.09
CA SER A 92 -8.26 -28.74 -24.61
C SER A 92 -7.57 -27.77 -23.64
N GLU A 93 -7.92 -26.49 -23.72
CA GLU A 93 -7.27 -25.42 -22.94
C GLU A 93 -7.79 -25.40 -21.51
N LEU A 94 -6.88 -25.25 -20.55
CA LEU A 94 -7.15 -25.25 -19.13
C LEU A 94 -6.39 -24.13 -18.43
N VAL A 95 -7.11 -23.23 -17.77
CA VAL A 95 -6.52 -22.26 -16.84
C VAL A 95 -6.80 -22.72 -15.42
N GLN A 96 -5.74 -22.90 -14.65
CA GLN A 96 -5.82 -23.40 -13.28
C GLN A 96 -5.93 -22.29 -12.26
N SER A 97 -6.58 -22.56 -11.14
CA SER A 97 -6.62 -21.69 -9.96
C SER A 97 -7.09 -20.27 -10.27
N VAL A 98 -8.14 -20.13 -11.08
CA VAL A 98 -8.71 -18.84 -11.49
C VAL A 98 -9.44 -18.21 -10.32
N ASN A 99 -9.25 -16.91 -10.10
CA ASN A 99 -10.01 -16.15 -9.12
C ASN A 99 -11.48 -16.08 -9.55
N THR A 100 -12.37 -16.53 -8.69
CA THR A 100 -13.81 -16.60 -8.98
C THR A 100 -14.56 -15.58 -8.13
N VAL A 101 -15.03 -14.52 -8.76
CA VAL A 101 -15.81 -13.45 -8.16
C VAL A 101 -17.29 -13.75 -8.37
N VAL A 102 -17.96 -14.15 -7.30
CA VAL A 102 -19.37 -14.53 -7.33
C VAL A 102 -20.18 -13.38 -6.78
N VAL A 103 -20.93 -12.67 -7.64
CA VAL A 103 -21.56 -11.39 -7.28
C VAL A 103 -22.97 -11.24 -7.86
N SER A 104 -23.74 -10.31 -7.32
CA SER A 104 -24.98 -9.85 -7.93
C SER A 104 -24.71 -8.84 -9.07
N ASN A 105 -25.73 -8.56 -9.88
CA ASN A 105 -25.57 -7.71 -11.08
C ASN A 105 -25.14 -6.27 -10.77
N GLU A 106 -25.47 -5.74 -9.60
CA GLU A 106 -25.13 -4.37 -9.19
C GLU A 106 -23.63 -4.16 -8.98
N PHE A 107 -22.86 -5.24 -8.89
CA PHE A 107 -21.42 -5.16 -8.69
C PHE A 107 -20.72 -4.37 -9.79
N THR A 108 -21.16 -4.50 -11.05
CA THR A 108 -20.58 -3.75 -12.17
C THR A 108 -20.74 -2.24 -12.01
N ASP A 109 -21.87 -1.78 -11.42
CA ASP A 109 -22.14 -0.35 -11.20
C ASP A 109 -21.31 0.20 -10.02
N ILE A 110 -20.99 -0.66 -9.06
CA ILE A 110 -20.15 -0.30 -7.92
C ILE A 110 -18.69 -0.20 -8.34
N GLN A 111 -18.19 -1.20 -9.07
CA GLN A 111 -16.78 -1.29 -9.50
C GLN A 111 -16.48 -0.58 -10.82
N ALA A 112 -17.51 -0.05 -11.50
CA ALA A 112 -17.38 0.62 -12.81
C ALA A 112 -16.60 -0.20 -13.85
N LEU A 113 -16.87 -1.53 -13.92
CA LEU A 113 -16.16 -2.44 -14.82
C LEU A 113 -16.33 -2.04 -16.29
N GLU A 114 -15.21 -1.86 -16.98
CA GLU A 114 -15.20 -1.66 -18.44
C GLU A 114 -15.08 -2.99 -19.15
N PHE A 115 -15.76 -3.11 -20.30
CA PHE A 115 -15.75 -4.33 -21.12
C PHE A 115 -15.00 -4.09 -22.44
N GLU A 116 -14.16 -5.04 -22.79
CA GLU A 116 -13.53 -5.10 -24.10
C GLU A 116 -14.53 -5.60 -25.15
N SER A 117 -15.33 -6.62 -24.77
CA SER A 117 -16.40 -7.15 -25.60
C SER A 117 -17.54 -7.71 -24.75
N GLY A 118 -18.76 -7.70 -25.31
CA GLY A 118 -19.94 -8.22 -24.64
C GLY A 118 -20.49 -7.31 -23.54
N ARG A 119 -21.01 -7.92 -22.46
CA ARG A 119 -21.69 -7.23 -21.36
C ARG A 119 -21.63 -8.02 -20.06
N PHE A 120 -21.97 -7.37 -18.94
CA PHE A 120 -22.27 -8.07 -17.71
C PHE A 120 -23.66 -8.73 -17.74
N TYR A 121 -23.95 -9.67 -16.82
CA TYR A 121 -25.27 -10.24 -16.69
C TYR A 121 -26.24 -9.24 -16.08
N ASN A 122 -27.45 -9.24 -16.61
CA ASN A 122 -28.51 -8.36 -16.13
C ASN A 122 -29.20 -8.93 -14.87
N GLU A 123 -30.11 -8.14 -14.26
CA GLU A 123 -30.83 -8.50 -13.05
C GLU A 123 -31.62 -9.81 -13.22
N ALA A 124 -32.30 -10.02 -14.35
CA ALA A 124 -33.08 -11.24 -14.60
C ALA A 124 -32.15 -12.48 -14.66
N GLU A 125 -31.00 -12.38 -15.29
CA GLU A 125 -29.99 -13.45 -15.38
C GLU A 125 -29.35 -13.73 -14.01
N SER A 126 -29.05 -12.68 -13.25
CA SER A 126 -28.51 -12.74 -11.88
C SER A 126 -29.51 -13.41 -10.93
N ASN A 127 -30.78 -12.96 -10.93
CA ASN A 127 -31.84 -13.47 -10.07
C ASN A 127 -32.22 -14.91 -10.41
N ALA A 128 -32.26 -15.25 -11.70
CA ALA A 128 -32.54 -16.62 -12.15
C ALA A 128 -31.34 -17.58 -11.90
N GLY A 129 -30.17 -17.05 -11.61
CA GLY A 129 -28.96 -17.85 -11.50
C GLY A 129 -28.61 -18.57 -12.80
N LYS A 130 -28.63 -17.85 -13.94
CA LYS A 130 -28.28 -18.43 -15.24
C LYS A 130 -26.80 -18.85 -15.25
N ALA A 131 -26.50 -19.92 -15.99
CA ALA A 131 -25.13 -20.39 -16.22
C ALA A 131 -24.40 -19.51 -17.26
N VAL A 132 -24.14 -18.26 -16.93
CA VAL A 132 -23.38 -17.28 -17.69
C VAL A 132 -22.13 -16.87 -16.93
N VAL A 133 -21.08 -16.49 -17.65
CA VAL A 133 -19.81 -16.07 -17.07
C VAL A 133 -19.27 -14.86 -17.83
N VAL A 134 -18.69 -13.93 -17.09
CA VAL A 134 -17.86 -12.86 -17.61
C VAL A 134 -16.41 -13.20 -17.23
N ILE A 135 -15.48 -13.04 -18.13
CA ILE A 135 -14.07 -13.45 -17.94
C ILE A 135 -13.15 -12.26 -18.10
N GLY A 136 -12.04 -12.26 -17.36
CA GLY A 136 -10.98 -11.26 -17.51
C GLY A 136 -10.20 -11.43 -18.81
N SER A 137 -9.54 -10.37 -19.24
CA SER A 137 -8.79 -10.29 -20.50
C SER A 137 -7.70 -11.37 -20.63
N GLU A 138 -6.95 -11.63 -19.56
CA GLU A 138 -5.88 -12.65 -19.58
C GLU A 138 -6.45 -14.08 -19.62
N ILE A 139 -7.62 -14.31 -18.98
CA ILE A 139 -8.33 -15.59 -19.07
C ILE A 139 -8.85 -15.80 -20.49
N ALA A 140 -9.42 -14.75 -21.11
CA ALA A 140 -9.91 -14.80 -22.48
C ALA A 140 -8.77 -15.16 -23.43
N LYS A 141 -7.62 -14.49 -23.30
CA LYS A 141 -6.43 -14.74 -24.12
C LYS A 141 -5.89 -16.16 -23.94
N SER A 142 -5.85 -16.64 -22.69
CA SER A 142 -5.32 -17.99 -22.38
C SER A 142 -6.21 -19.12 -22.91
N LEU A 143 -7.55 -18.94 -22.90
CA LEU A 143 -8.49 -19.98 -23.35
C LEU A 143 -8.80 -19.94 -24.84
N PHE A 144 -8.81 -18.74 -25.44
CA PHE A 144 -9.32 -18.55 -26.80
C PHE A 144 -8.28 -18.02 -27.78
N GLY A 145 -7.11 -17.53 -27.30
CA GLY A 145 -6.10 -16.88 -28.15
C GLY A 145 -6.69 -15.65 -28.85
N GLU A 146 -6.73 -15.70 -30.19
CA GLU A 146 -7.29 -14.65 -31.04
C GLU A 146 -8.78 -14.88 -31.40
N PHE A 147 -9.39 -15.97 -30.92
CA PHE A 147 -10.79 -16.27 -31.26
C PHE A 147 -11.75 -15.50 -30.35
N GLU A 148 -12.89 -15.12 -30.91
CA GLU A 148 -13.99 -14.45 -30.19
C GLU A 148 -14.52 -15.33 -29.05
N PRO A 149 -14.45 -14.88 -27.77
CA PRO A 149 -14.93 -15.66 -26.62
C PRO A 149 -16.44 -15.65 -26.45
N ILE A 150 -17.12 -14.59 -26.93
CA ILE A 150 -18.55 -14.37 -26.67
C ILE A 150 -19.40 -15.49 -27.30
N GLY A 151 -20.33 -16.03 -26.49
CA GLY A 151 -21.21 -17.13 -26.89
C GLY A 151 -20.58 -18.52 -26.78
N LYS A 152 -19.26 -18.64 -26.58
CA LYS A 152 -18.61 -19.92 -26.35
C LYS A 152 -18.96 -20.50 -24.98
N LYS A 153 -18.85 -21.83 -24.85
CA LYS A 153 -19.19 -22.55 -23.60
C LYS A 153 -17.93 -23.05 -22.92
N VAL A 154 -17.66 -22.52 -21.75
CA VAL A 154 -16.56 -22.97 -20.88
C VAL A 154 -17.09 -23.89 -19.79
N ARG A 155 -16.25 -24.78 -19.26
CA ARG A 155 -16.59 -25.67 -18.15
C ARG A 155 -15.97 -25.16 -16.86
N LEU A 156 -16.83 -24.98 -15.84
CA LEU A 156 -16.47 -24.53 -14.50
C LEU A 156 -17.38 -25.26 -13.47
N TYR A 157 -16.87 -25.69 -12.34
CA TYR A 157 -17.63 -26.50 -11.36
C TYR A 157 -18.35 -27.69 -11.98
N GLY A 158 -17.77 -28.34 -13.00
CA GLY A 158 -18.41 -29.43 -13.72
C GLY A 158 -19.59 -29.03 -14.63
N GLN A 159 -19.94 -27.76 -14.70
CA GLN A 159 -21.07 -27.20 -15.48
C GLN A 159 -20.56 -26.41 -16.69
N LYS A 160 -21.44 -26.28 -17.69
CA LYS A 160 -21.17 -25.45 -18.87
C LYS A 160 -21.72 -24.04 -18.67
N PHE A 161 -20.88 -23.04 -18.81
CA PHE A 161 -21.23 -21.61 -18.75
C PHE A 161 -21.06 -20.99 -20.11
N THR A 162 -21.96 -20.11 -20.49
CA THR A 162 -21.82 -19.30 -21.72
C THR A 162 -21.08 -18.02 -21.37
N VAL A 163 -20.00 -17.74 -22.09
CA VAL A 163 -19.25 -16.47 -21.97
C VAL A 163 -20.10 -15.37 -22.60
N ILE A 164 -20.39 -14.30 -21.84
CA ILE A 164 -21.24 -13.19 -22.26
C ILE A 164 -20.51 -11.84 -22.26
N GLY A 165 -19.32 -11.78 -21.67
CA GLY A 165 -18.50 -10.56 -21.63
C GLY A 165 -17.06 -10.86 -21.32
N VAL A 166 -16.18 -9.97 -21.78
CA VAL A 166 -14.74 -9.94 -21.46
C VAL A 166 -14.45 -8.58 -20.84
N VAL A 167 -13.89 -8.58 -19.65
CA VAL A 167 -13.48 -7.34 -18.96
C VAL A 167 -12.21 -6.80 -19.65
N LYS A 168 -12.17 -5.49 -19.84
CA LYS A 168 -11.01 -4.78 -20.38
C LYS A 168 -9.81 -4.91 -19.45
N LYS A 169 -8.62 -5.01 -20.00
CA LYS A 169 -7.38 -5.11 -19.23
C LYS A 169 -7.15 -3.88 -18.37
N GLU A 170 -7.03 -4.09 -17.06
CA GLU A 170 -6.80 -3.03 -16.06
C GLU A 170 -5.40 -3.09 -15.43
N GLY A 171 -4.73 -4.26 -15.52
CA GLY A 171 -3.45 -4.51 -14.87
C GLY A 171 -3.59 -5.13 -13.47
N SER A 172 -2.46 -5.41 -12.82
CA SER A 172 -2.43 -6.05 -11.50
C SER A 172 -2.71 -5.05 -10.37
N GLY A 173 -3.49 -5.49 -9.38
CA GLY A 173 -3.77 -4.76 -8.15
C GLY A 173 -3.06 -5.36 -6.93
N LEU A 174 -2.66 -4.53 -5.94
CA LEU A 174 -2.03 -5.00 -4.68
C LEU A 174 -3.01 -5.69 -3.73
N PHE A 175 -4.28 -5.31 -3.76
CA PHE A 175 -5.29 -5.77 -2.79
C PHE A 175 -6.13 -6.94 -3.28
N GLY A 176 -5.60 -7.76 -4.15
CA GLY A 176 -6.29 -8.93 -4.62
C GLY A 176 -5.90 -9.30 -6.05
N ASP A 177 -6.55 -10.34 -6.53
CA ASP A 177 -6.37 -10.75 -7.91
C ASP A 177 -6.94 -9.68 -8.84
N SER A 178 -6.19 -9.34 -9.86
CA SER A 178 -6.65 -8.45 -10.94
C SER A 178 -7.95 -8.97 -11.57
N ASN A 179 -8.81 -8.04 -12.00
CA ASN A 179 -9.97 -8.39 -12.81
C ASN A 179 -9.57 -9.11 -14.11
N ASP A 180 -8.33 -8.91 -14.57
CA ASP A 180 -7.77 -9.54 -15.78
C ASP A 180 -7.67 -11.06 -15.66
N ILE A 181 -7.40 -11.58 -14.46
CA ILE A 181 -7.28 -13.02 -14.16
C ILE A 181 -8.48 -13.56 -13.39
N SER A 182 -9.56 -12.82 -13.35
CA SER A 182 -10.79 -13.16 -12.61
C SER A 182 -11.91 -13.58 -13.55
N ILE A 183 -12.85 -14.37 -13.00
CA ILE A 183 -14.11 -14.70 -13.66
C ILE A 183 -15.26 -14.26 -12.76
N PHE A 184 -16.34 -13.78 -13.37
CA PHE A 184 -17.51 -13.27 -12.65
C PHE A 184 -18.71 -14.17 -12.91
N LEU A 185 -19.35 -14.62 -11.81
CA LEU A 185 -20.49 -15.53 -11.84
C LEU A 185 -21.68 -14.93 -11.07
N PRO A 186 -22.91 -15.17 -11.51
CA PRO A 186 -24.10 -14.80 -10.76
C PRO A 186 -24.17 -15.50 -9.40
N ALA A 187 -24.34 -14.72 -8.32
CA ALA A 187 -24.39 -15.24 -6.94
C ALA A 187 -25.48 -16.31 -6.76
N ASN A 188 -26.62 -16.13 -7.38
CA ASN A 188 -27.72 -17.12 -7.27
C ASN A 188 -27.45 -18.43 -7.98
N PHE A 189 -26.58 -18.46 -9.03
CA PHE A 189 -26.13 -19.72 -9.61
C PHE A 189 -25.40 -20.57 -8.57
N VAL A 190 -24.40 -19.98 -7.92
CA VAL A 190 -23.57 -20.67 -6.91
C VAL A 190 -24.43 -21.11 -5.72
N ARG A 191 -25.28 -20.22 -5.21
CA ARG A 191 -26.22 -20.52 -4.11
C ARG A 191 -27.18 -21.68 -4.43
N ASN A 192 -27.72 -21.74 -5.64
CA ASN A 192 -28.65 -22.78 -6.05
C ASN A 192 -27.94 -24.14 -6.28
N LYS A 193 -26.70 -24.15 -6.69
CA LYS A 193 -25.93 -25.37 -7.02
C LYS A 193 -25.11 -25.91 -5.86
N LEU A 194 -24.48 -25.05 -5.08
CA LEU A 194 -23.54 -25.43 -4.01
C LEU A 194 -24.15 -25.32 -2.60
N GLY A 195 -25.44 -24.91 -2.51
CA GLY A 195 -26.18 -24.77 -1.26
C GLY A 195 -26.26 -23.33 -0.75
N LYS A 196 -27.43 -22.97 -0.25
CA LYS A 196 -27.75 -21.60 0.20
C LYS A 196 -26.98 -21.18 1.46
N ASN A 197 -26.64 -22.15 2.31
CA ASN A 197 -25.96 -21.95 3.60
C ASN A 197 -24.70 -22.80 3.69
N ASN A 198 -23.87 -22.78 2.65
CA ASN A 198 -22.61 -23.52 2.67
C ASN A 198 -21.62 -22.83 3.64
N PRO A 199 -21.14 -23.50 4.69
CA PRO A 199 -20.27 -22.92 5.70
C PRO A 199 -18.87 -22.53 5.17
N PHE A 200 -18.53 -22.99 3.97
CA PHE A 200 -17.25 -22.62 3.31
C PHE A 200 -17.34 -21.30 2.56
N PHE A 201 -18.53 -20.71 2.42
CA PHE A 201 -18.70 -19.43 1.76
C PHE A 201 -18.62 -18.30 2.77
N LYS A 202 -17.81 -17.31 2.45
CA LYS A 202 -17.77 -16.04 3.14
C LYS A 202 -18.56 -15.02 2.32
N ASN A 203 -19.57 -14.43 2.95
CA ASN A 203 -20.48 -13.52 2.26
C ASN A 203 -20.25 -12.09 2.72
N ILE A 204 -20.25 -11.17 1.78
CA ILE A 204 -20.27 -9.74 2.08
C ILE A 204 -21.39 -9.04 1.31
N VAL A 205 -21.88 -7.95 1.89
CA VAL A 205 -22.73 -6.99 1.19
C VAL A 205 -21.92 -5.72 0.97
N ILE A 206 -21.85 -5.28 -0.28
CA ILE A 206 -21.16 -4.07 -0.70
C ILE A 206 -22.23 -2.99 -0.91
N ILE A 207 -22.08 -1.86 -0.24
CA ILE A 207 -23.03 -0.76 -0.27
C ILE A 207 -22.31 0.48 -0.77
N LYS A 208 -22.70 0.96 -1.96
CA LYS A 208 -22.23 2.22 -2.52
C LYS A 208 -23.23 3.32 -2.14
N PRO A 209 -22.81 4.33 -1.37
CA PRO A 209 -23.69 5.44 -1.02
C PRO A 209 -23.94 6.35 -2.23
N LYS A 210 -25.03 7.11 -2.20
CA LYS A 210 -25.27 8.20 -3.13
C LYS A 210 -24.22 9.30 -2.96
N LYS A 211 -23.96 10.05 -4.02
CA LYS A 211 -23.05 11.20 -3.95
C LYS A 211 -23.56 12.21 -2.93
N GLY A 212 -22.69 12.54 -1.95
CA GLY A 212 -23.04 13.51 -0.88
C GLY A 212 -23.88 12.93 0.26
N ALA A 213 -24.11 11.62 0.31
CA ALA A 213 -24.81 10.96 1.42
C ALA A 213 -24.03 11.08 2.74
N ASP A 214 -24.74 11.17 3.85
CA ASP A 214 -24.14 11.07 5.19
C ASP A 214 -23.75 9.61 5.47
N ILE A 215 -22.47 9.34 5.42
CA ILE A 215 -21.90 8.00 5.64
C ILE A 215 -22.19 7.50 7.07
N ALA A 216 -22.15 8.39 8.07
CA ALA A 216 -22.43 8.02 9.46
C ALA A 216 -23.92 7.68 9.65
N GLY A 217 -24.81 8.45 9.04
CA GLY A 217 -26.23 8.20 9.02
C GLY A 217 -26.57 6.88 8.31
N LEU A 218 -26.02 6.66 7.12
CA LEU A 218 -26.21 5.42 6.37
C LEU A 218 -25.69 4.18 7.14
N LYS A 219 -24.51 4.30 7.76
CA LYS A 219 -23.97 3.24 8.64
C LYS A 219 -24.93 2.92 9.78
N SER A 220 -25.52 3.94 10.40
CA SER A 220 -26.50 3.77 11.50
C SER A 220 -27.77 3.09 11.01
N GLU A 221 -28.26 3.44 9.81
CA GLU A 221 -29.43 2.80 9.17
C GLU A 221 -29.16 1.32 8.89
N VAL A 222 -27.97 0.98 8.34
CA VAL A 222 -27.55 -0.42 8.12
C VAL A 222 -27.51 -1.18 9.44
N ILE A 223 -26.95 -0.60 10.51
CA ILE A 223 -26.90 -1.22 11.84
C ILE A 223 -28.31 -1.50 12.34
N GLN A 224 -29.20 -0.54 12.25
CA GLN A 224 -30.59 -0.68 12.73
C GLN A 224 -31.32 -1.82 11.99
N ILE A 225 -31.23 -1.85 10.66
CA ILE A 225 -31.83 -2.90 9.84
C ILE A 225 -31.29 -4.29 10.21
N MET A 226 -29.97 -4.40 10.31
CA MET A 226 -29.31 -5.65 10.62
C MET A 226 -29.62 -6.15 12.03
N ARG A 227 -29.59 -5.26 13.03
CA ARG A 227 -29.95 -5.60 14.42
C ARG A 227 -31.41 -6.08 14.51
N ALA A 228 -32.34 -5.39 13.85
CA ALA A 228 -33.73 -5.79 13.79
C ALA A 228 -33.92 -7.18 13.11
N ARG A 229 -33.18 -7.43 12.03
CA ARG A 229 -33.22 -8.72 11.32
C ARG A 229 -32.68 -9.89 12.12
N ARG A 230 -31.61 -9.66 12.89
CA ARG A 230 -30.97 -10.66 13.75
C ARG A 230 -31.60 -10.76 15.13
N GLY A 231 -32.60 -9.92 15.44
CA GLY A 231 -33.27 -9.90 16.74
C GLY A 231 -32.34 -9.55 17.90
N LEU A 232 -31.32 -8.75 17.65
CA LEU A 232 -30.34 -8.37 18.68
C LEU A 232 -30.93 -7.37 19.66
N LYS A 233 -30.77 -7.63 20.97
CA LYS A 233 -31.19 -6.74 22.04
C LYS A 233 -30.28 -5.50 22.09
N PRO A 234 -30.75 -4.38 22.70
CA PRO A 234 -29.97 -3.15 22.77
C PRO A 234 -28.60 -3.30 23.42
N ASP A 235 -28.45 -4.16 24.41
CA ASP A 235 -27.25 -4.47 25.18
C ASP A 235 -26.32 -5.51 24.51
N GLU A 236 -26.80 -6.19 23.46
CA GLU A 236 -26.00 -7.17 22.74
C GLU A 236 -25.07 -6.50 21.74
N ILE A 237 -23.86 -7.05 21.57
CA ILE A 237 -22.91 -6.61 20.55
C ILE A 237 -23.43 -6.95 19.16
N ASN A 238 -23.02 -6.17 18.18
CA ASN A 238 -23.30 -6.49 16.79
C ASN A 238 -22.56 -7.78 16.38
N THR A 239 -23.28 -8.69 15.70
CA THR A 239 -22.73 -9.92 15.15
C THR A 239 -22.30 -9.76 13.68
N PHE A 240 -21.99 -8.55 13.29
CA PHE A 240 -21.53 -8.14 11.98
C PHE A 240 -20.68 -6.88 12.10
N PHE A 241 -19.86 -6.63 11.08
CA PHE A 241 -19.01 -5.44 10.98
C PHE A 241 -19.31 -4.67 9.72
N ILE A 242 -19.22 -3.35 9.81
CA ILE A 242 -19.31 -2.44 8.67
C ILE A 242 -17.97 -1.74 8.55
N SER A 243 -17.22 -2.11 7.52
CA SER A 243 -15.95 -1.51 7.17
C SER A 243 -16.15 -0.52 6.02
N VAL A 244 -15.64 0.69 6.16
CA VAL A 244 -15.64 1.72 5.11
C VAL A 244 -14.20 1.82 4.56
N ILE A 245 -14.06 2.02 3.26
CA ILE A 245 -12.71 2.11 2.65
C ILE A 245 -11.90 3.25 3.26
N SER A 246 -12.52 4.41 3.56
CA SER A 246 -11.85 5.50 4.26
C SER A 246 -11.27 5.09 5.61
N GLY A 247 -11.98 4.27 6.40
CA GLY A 247 -11.46 3.75 7.66
C GLY A 247 -10.28 2.77 7.48
N LEU A 248 -10.19 2.09 6.35
CA LEU A 248 -9.02 1.29 5.98
C LEU A 248 -7.84 2.19 5.64
N GLN A 249 -8.06 3.30 4.92
CA GLN A 249 -7.03 4.32 4.66
C GLN A 249 -6.45 4.85 5.96
N ASP A 250 -7.30 5.27 6.92
CA ASP A 250 -6.85 5.74 8.24
C ASP A 250 -5.98 4.71 8.97
N ALA A 251 -6.34 3.42 8.89
CA ALA A 251 -5.55 2.35 9.50
C ALA A 251 -4.18 2.18 8.82
N ILE A 252 -4.13 2.29 7.50
CA ILE A 252 -2.91 2.24 6.70
C ILE A 252 -2.02 3.44 7.02
N ASP A 253 -2.58 4.65 7.08
CA ASP A 253 -1.85 5.87 7.42
C ASP A 253 -1.19 5.77 8.80
N ASN A 254 -1.88 5.16 9.78
CA ASN A 254 -1.32 4.88 11.11
C ASN A 254 -0.14 3.89 11.04
N ILE A 255 -0.23 2.85 10.21
CA ILE A 255 0.87 1.89 10.00
C ILE A 255 2.05 2.59 9.34
N ILE A 256 1.81 3.36 8.28
CA ILE A 256 2.83 4.15 7.57
C ILE A 256 3.49 5.15 8.52
N GLY A 257 2.70 5.85 9.34
CA GLY A 257 3.21 6.74 10.38
C GLY A 257 4.15 6.03 11.36
N THR A 258 3.78 4.82 11.79
CA THR A 258 4.60 3.99 12.67
C THR A 258 5.90 3.54 12.00
N LEU A 259 5.82 3.09 10.73
CA LEU A 259 6.99 2.71 9.93
C LEU A 259 7.94 3.90 9.72
N ASN A 260 7.40 5.08 9.44
CA ASN A 260 8.18 6.32 9.36
C ASN A 260 8.90 6.63 10.68
N MET A 261 8.22 6.52 11.82
CA MET A 261 8.82 6.76 13.13
C MET A 261 9.98 5.78 13.39
N ILE A 262 9.78 4.49 13.15
CA ILE A 262 10.83 3.46 13.27
C ILE A 262 11.99 3.79 12.31
N GLY A 263 11.69 4.17 11.08
CA GLY A 263 12.68 4.59 10.10
C GLY A 263 13.52 5.76 10.58
N TRP A 264 12.91 6.79 11.17
CA TRP A 264 13.62 7.92 11.76
C TRP A 264 14.53 7.52 12.93
N ILE A 265 14.10 6.59 13.79
CA ILE A 265 14.91 6.09 14.91
C ILE A 265 16.15 5.36 14.39
N ILE A 266 15.98 4.37 13.50
CA ILE A 266 17.09 3.60 12.91
C ILE A 266 18.06 4.52 12.18
N SER A 267 17.52 5.44 11.40
CA SER A 267 18.30 6.40 10.64
C SER A 267 19.04 7.37 11.54
N GLY A 268 18.44 7.80 12.64
CA GLY A 268 19.09 8.65 13.65
C GLY A 268 20.33 7.99 14.23
N PHE A 269 20.26 6.72 14.61
CA PHE A 269 21.44 5.97 15.08
C PHE A 269 22.51 5.84 13.99
N SER A 270 22.11 5.53 12.77
CA SER A 270 23.04 5.44 11.63
C SER A 270 23.76 6.77 11.36
N LEU A 271 23.03 7.89 11.50
CA LEU A 271 23.62 9.24 11.37
C LEU A 271 24.58 9.58 12.49
N LEU A 272 24.28 9.19 13.72
CA LEU A 272 25.19 9.38 14.84
C LEU A 272 26.53 8.67 14.57
N VAL A 273 26.47 7.40 14.15
CA VAL A 273 27.67 6.63 13.79
C VAL A 273 28.42 7.30 12.64
N GLY A 274 27.70 7.75 11.60
CA GLY A 274 28.27 8.48 10.47
C GLY A 274 28.93 9.81 10.88
N GLY A 275 28.24 10.56 11.76
CA GLY A 275 28.74 11.81 12.31
C GLY A 275 30.01 11.66 13.15
N PHE A 276 30.05 10.62 14.00
CA PHE A 276 31.29 10.27 14.71
C PHE A 276 32.43 9.91 13.75
N GLY A 277 32.11 9.25 12.63
CA GLY A 277 33.09 8.98 11.57
C GLY A 277 33.70 10.25 10.97
N ILE A 278 32.85 11.26 10.65
CA ILE A 278 33.35 12.58 10.18
C ILE A 278 34.21 13.24 11.26
N ALA A 279 33.71 13.32 12.49
CA ALA A 279 34.42 13.95 13.59
C ALA A 279 35.80 13.32 13.78
N ASN A 280 35.93 12.01 13.74
CA ASN A 280 37.18 11.30 13.89
C ASN A 280 38.17 11.62 12.74
N ILE A 281 37.69 11.62 11.48
CA ILE A 281 38.50 12.01 10.31
C ILE A 281 38.97 13.46 10.47
N MET A 282 38.09 14.35 10.91
CA MET A 282 38.42 15.75 11.09
C MET A 282 39.43 15.97 12.23
N PHE A 283 39.33 15.21 13.34
CA PHE A 283 40.36 15.27 14.40
C PHE A 283 41.72 14.83 13.90
N VAL A 284 41.78 13.76 13.10
CA VAL A 284 43.05 13.31 12.48
C VAL A 284 43.57 14.37 11.52
N SER A 285 42.70 14.93 10.64
CA SER A 285 43.09 15.99 9.69
C SER A 285 43.63 17.24 10.40
N VAL A 286 42.99 17.68 11.47
CA VAL A 286 43.47 18.80 12.30
C VAL A 286 44.85 18.49 12.89
N LYS A 287 45.04 17.27 13.42
CA LYS A 287 46.31 16.85 14.02
C LYS A 287 47.43 16.80 12.99
N GLU A 288 47.19 16.26 11.81
CA GLU A 288 48.17 16.21 10.71
C GLU A 288 48.55 17.59 10.17
N ARG A 289 47.58 18.54 10.19
CA ARG A 289 47.80 19.91 9.69
C ARG A 289 48.11 20.93 10.78
N THR A 290 48.41 20.49 12.03
CA THR A 290 48.67 21.37 13.18
C THR A 290 49.75 22.41 12.88
N ASN A 291 50.87 22.01 12.26
CA ASN A 291 51.96 22.91 11.87
C ASN A 291 51.49 23.98 10.85
N LEU A 292 50.74 23.60 9.82
CA LEU A 292 50.18 24.53 8.83
C LEU A 292 49.22 25.53 9.47
N ILE A 293 48.37 25.08 10.42
CA ILE A 293 47.49 25.96 11.19
C ILE A 293 48.31 26.96 12.01
N GLY A 294 49.40 26.51 12.64
CA GLY A 294 50.34 27.37 13.39
C GLY A 294 50.94 28.45 12.49
N ILE A 295 51.43 28.10 11.30
CA ILE A 295 51.96 29.04 10.33
C ILE A 295 50.88 30.04 9.86
N GLN A 296 49.69 29.57 9.51
CA GLN A 296 48.58 30.46 9.11
C GLN A 296 48.25 31.47 10.20
N LYS A 297 48.20 31.07 11.46
CA LYS A 297 47.90 31.95 12.59
C LYS A 297 49.04 32.92 12.90
N SER A 298 50.28 32.51 12.77
CA SER A 298 51.43 33.40 12.93
C SER A 298 51.53 34.47 11.83
N LEU A 299 50.98 34.18 10.64
CA LEU A 299 50.81 35.13 9.54
C LEU A 299 49.56 36.03 9.70
N GLY A 300 48.80 35.91 10.81
CA GLY A 300 47.66 36.77 11.14
C GLY A 300 46.28 36.20 10.80
N ALA A 301 46.17 34.91 10.49
CA ALA A 301 44.85 34.32 10.27
C ALA A 301 44.02 34.33 11.56
N LYS A 302 42.79 34.87 11.46
CA LYS A 302 41.84 34.96 12.59
C LYS A 302 41.29 33.57 12.92
N ASN A 303 41.01 33.31 14.20
CA ASN A 303 40.40 32.04 14.67
C ASN A 303 39.15 31.67 13.89
N ARG A 304 38.30 32.66 13.52
CA ARG A 304 37.10 32.45 12.71
C ARG A 304 37.42 31.89 11.32
N PHE A 305 38.53 32.32 10.71
CA PHE A 305 38.94 31.83 9.39
C PHE A 305 39.26 30.32 9.46
N ILE A 306 40.10 29.92 10.44
CA ILE A 306 40.42 28.51 10.67
C ILE A 306 39.19 27.68 10.99
N LEU A 307 38.28 28.21 11.85
CA LEU A 307 37.01 27.56 12.17
C LEU A 307 36.20 27.25 10.92
N PHE A 308 35.92 28.26 10.10
CA PHE A 308 35.13 28.08 8.89
C PHE A 308 35.80 27.16 7.87
N GLN A 309 37.13 27.22 7.73
CA GLN A 309 37.88 26.36 6.82
C GLN A 309 37.60 24.87 7.12
N PHE A 310 37.76 24.43 8.38
CA PHE A 310 37.52 23.04 8.78
C PHE A 310 36.02 22.69 8.80
N LEU A 311 35.15 23.65 9.13
CA LEU A 311 33.71 23.43 9.12
C LEU A 311 33.21 23.19 7.69
N PHE A 312 33.65 23.99 6.71
CA PHE A 312 33.34 23.77 5.29
C PHE A 312 33.89 22.41 4.80
N GLU A 313 35.10 22.02 5.22
CA GLU A 313 35.65 20.71 4.87
C GLU A 313 34.77 19.57 5.38
N ALA A 314 34.31 19.64 6.62
CA ALA A 314 33.37 18.65 7.20
C ALA A 314 32.02 18.60 6.46
N VAL A 315 31.45 19.76 6.11
CA VAL A 315 30.18 19.84 5.36
C VAL A 315 30.34 19.29 3.95
N ILE A 316 31.46 19.61 3.26
CA ILE A 316 31.71 19.06 1.92
C ILE A 316 31.85 17.54 1.96
N LEU A 317 32.61 16.99 2.94
CA LEU A 317 32.72 15.55 3.13
C LEU A 317 31.35 14.88 3.37
N ALA A 318 30.50 15.52 4.17
CA ALA A 318 29.14 15.02 4.42
C ALA A 318 28.26 15.07 3.17
N ILE A 319 28.32 16.16 2.40
CA ILE A 319 27.56 16.30 1.13
C ILE A 319 28.02 15.27 0.11
N VAL A 320 29.32 15.06 -0.06
CA VAL A 320 29.84 14.03 -0.96
C VAL A 320 29.34 12.64 -0.53
N GLY A 321 29.43 12.33 0.77
CA GLY A 321 28.85 11.10 1.32
C GLY A 321 27.35 10.98 1.06
N GLY A 322 26.61 12.10 1.18
CA GLY A 322 25.17 12.18 0.89
C GLY A 322 24.82 11.93 -0.57
N ILE A 323 25.57 12.53 -1.49
CA ILE A 323 25.39 12.32 -2.94
C ILE A 323 25.63 10.84 -3.30
N VAL A 324 26.67 10.23 -2.76
CA VAL A 324 26.94 8.80 -2.98
C VAL A 324 25.81 7.94 -2.39
N GLY A 325 25.33 8.28 -1.18
CA GLY A 325 24.18 7.59 -0.56
C GLY A 325 22.92 7.70 -1.41
N LEU A 326 22.58 8.88 -1.90
CA LEU A 326 21.46 9.12 -2.83
C LEU A 326 21.59 8.31 -4.13
N PHE A 327 22.80 8.30 -4.70
CA PHE A 327 23.07 7.55 -5.93
C PHE A 327 22.87 6.04 -5.73
N LEU A 328 23.30 5.49 -4.60
CA LEU A 328 23.07 4.08 -4.26
C LEU A 328 21.59 3.76 -4.08
N VAL A 329 20.81 4.65 -3.44
CA VAL A 329 19.35 4.48 -3.34
C VAL A 329 18.70 4.52 -4.73
N TRP A 330 19.10 5.47 -5.57
CA TRP A 330 18.58 5.58 -6.94
C TRP A 330 18.83 4.31 -7.75
N ILE A 331 20.03 3.74 -7.69
CA ILE A 331 20.34 2.44 -8.31
C ILE A 331 19.44 1.35 -7.71
N GLY A 332 19.32 1.31 -6.38
CA GLY A 332 18.47 0.34 -5.68
C GLY A 332 17.00 0.42 -6.11
N THR A 333 16.46 1.64 -6.30
CA THR A 333 15.08 1.83 -6.78
C THR A 333 14.91 1.37 -8.24
N LEU A 334 15.89 1.61 -9.11
CA LEU A 334 15.87 1.12 -10.50
C LEU A 334 15.90 -0.41 -10.57
N ILE A 335 16.76 -1.05 -9.80
CA ILE A 335 16.87 -2.51 -9.76
C ILE A 335 15.58 -3.10 -9.16
N GLY A 336 15.11 -2.55 -8.05
CA GLY A 336 13.90 -3.01 -7.37
C GLY A 336 12.66 -2.93 -8.27
N SER A 337 12.45 -1.81 -8.96
CA SER A 337 11.31 -1.63 -9.87
C SER A 337 11.35 -2.54 -11.12
N ASN A 338 12.54 -3.00 -11.53
CA ASN A 338 12.66 -3.97 -12.63
C ASN A 338 12.48 -5.43 -12.18
N LEU A 339 12.64 -5.72 -10.90
CA LEU A 339 12.49 -7.08 -10.34
C LEU A 339 11.05 -7.38 -9.89
N THR A 340 10.25 -6.34 -9.65
CA THR A 340 8.86 -6.47 -9.19
C THR A 340 7.93 -5.79 -10.18
N GLU A 341 7.05 -6.57 -10.83
CA GLU A 341 6.07 -6.04 -11.79
C GLU A 341 4.97 -5.22 -11.10
N ASP A 342 4.67 -5.52 -9.84
CA ASP A 342 3.55 -4.98 -9.09
C ASP A 342 3.92 -3.83 -8.13
N PHE A 343 5.21 -3.55 -7.94
CA PHE A 343 5.67 -2.56 -6.96
C PHE A 343 6.68 -1.59 -7.57
N THR A 344 6.28 -0.32 -7.67
CA THR A 344 7.16 0.73 -8.20
C THR A 344 7.87 1.47 -7.07
N PHE A 345 9.18 1.30 -6.99
CA PHE A 345 10.00 2.10 -6.07
C PHE A 345 10.14 3.52 -6.58
N VAL A 346 9.70 4.49 -5.79
CA VAL A 346 9.75 5.91 -6.16
C VAL A 346 10.69 6.67 -5.23
N LEU A 347 11.70 7.29 -5.80
CA LEU A 347 12.54 8.24 -5.08
C LEU A 347 11.92 9.65 -5.23
N SER A 348 11.21 10.10 -4.21
CA SER A 348 10.56 11.41 -4.21
C SER A 348 11.60 12.54 -4.20
N PRO A 349 11.42 13.63 -5.00
CA PRO A 349 12.25 14.85 -4.90
C PRO A 349 12.31 15.42 -3.48
N LYS A 350 11.23 15.28 -2.71
CA LYS A 350 11.18 15.65 -1.29
C LYS A 350 12.23 14.91 -0.48
N ASN A 351 12.37 13.60 -0.66
CA ASN A 351 13.34 12.77 0.05
C ASN A 351 14.78 13.11 -0.35
N MET A 352 15.01 13.48 -1.62
CA MET A 352 16.32 13.94 -2.06
C MET A 352 16.74 15.24 -1.35
N VAL A 353 15.83 16.22 -1.25
CA VAL A 353 16.07 17.48 -0.54
C VAL A 353 16.28 17.24 0.96
N ILE A 354 15.45 16.41 1.58
CA ILE A 354 15.60 16.03 2.99
C ILE A 354 16.96 15.38 3.22
N GLY A 355 17.37 14.44 2.39
CA GLY A 355 18.67 13.78 2.49
C GLY A 355 19.84 14.75 2.38
N PHE A 356 19.77 15.70 1.45
CA PHE A 356 20.78 16.76 1.28
C PHE A 356 20.87 17.69 2.50
N LEU A 357 19.73 18.13 3.03
CA LEU A 357 19.67 18.99 4.21
C LEU A 357 20.22 18.28 5.46
N ILE A 358 19.80 17.04 5.69
CA ILE A 358 20.29 16.23 6.81
C ILE A 358 21.79 15.99 6.70
N SER A 359 22.27 15.65 5.51
CA SER A 359 23.70 15.48 5.22
C SER A 359 24.51 16.72 5.61
N SER A 360 24.08 17.89 5.15
CA SER A 360 24.73 19.17 5.44
C SER A 360 24.71 19.49 6.94
N PHE A 361 23.57 19.24 7.60
CA PHE A 361 23.39 19.48 9.03
C PHE A 361 24.29 18.57 9.89
N ILE A 362 24.38 17.29 9.55
CA ILE A 362 25.27 16.34 10.24
C ILE A 362 26.74 16.70 10.02
N GLY A 363 27.12 17.07 8.80
CA GLY A 363 28.46 17.56 8.51
C GLY A 363 28.86 18.74 9.38
N LEU A 364 27.93 19.69 9.52
CA LEU A 364 28.12 20.86 10.37
C LEU A 364 28.26 20.47 11.86
N LEU A 365 27.34 19.69 12.40
CA LEU A 365 27.39 19.26 13.79
C LEU A 365 28.66 18.46 14.12
N SER A 366 29.01 17.51 13.26
CA SER A 366 30.19 16.65 13.46
C SER A 366 31.52 17.41 13.32
N GLY A 367 31.52 18.45 12.49
CA GLY A 367 32.70 19.28 12.25
C GLY A 367 32.96 20.37 13.30
N VAL A 368 31.94 20.77 14.08
CA VAL A 368 32.05 21.90 15.04
C VAL A 368 33.13 21.67 16.05
N ILE A 369 33.20 20.54 16.73
CA ILE A 369 34.17 20.28 17.81
C ILE A 369 35.60 20.24 17.27
N PRO A 370 35.92 19.46 16.20
CA PRO A 370 37.26 19.49 15.62
C PRO A 370 37.68 20.87 15.10
N ALA A 371 36.76 21.59 14.44
CA ALA A 371 37.03 22.92 13.91
C ALA A 371 37.30 23.96 15.01
N LEU A 372 36.56 23.87 16.13
CA LEU A 372 36.84 24.71 17.33
C LEU A 372 38.22 24.39 17.92
N THR A 373 38.56 23.12 18.02
CA THR A 373 39.87 22.70 18.51
C THR A 373 40.98 23.28 17.63
N ALA A 374 40.88 23.14 16.29
CA ALA A 374 41.81 23.72 15.32
C ALA A 374 41.93 25.25 15.47
N SER A 375 40.79 25.94 15.62
CA SER A 375 40.75 27.38 15.71
C SER A 375 41.38 27.96 16.99
N ARG A 376 41.49 27.16 18.05
CA ARG A 376 42.04 27.57 19.36
C ARG A 376 43.49 27.15 19.59
N LEU A 377 44.14 26.47 18.65
CA LEU A 377 45.54 26.09 18.73
C LEU A 377 46.43 27.31 18.95
N ASP A 378 47.41 27.21 19.87
CA ASP A 378 48.42 28.22 20.04
C ASP A 378 49.44 28.13 18.87
N PRO A 379 49.72 29.24 18.15
CA PRO A 379 50.64 29.24 17.03
C PRO A 379 52.06 28.73 17.37
N VAL A 380 52.56 29.08 18.55
CA VAL A 380 53.92 28.72 18.98
C VAL A 380 54.01 27.21 19.29
N GLU A 381 53.02 26.70 19.99
CA GLU A 381 52.92 25.27 20.32
C GLU A 381 52.69 24.41 19.07
N ALA A 382 51.86 24.89 18.16
CA ALA A 382 51.50 24.19 16.93
C ALA A 382 52.74 24.05 15.98
N ILE A 383 53.60 25.02 15.93
CA ILE A 383 54.82 24.94 15.11
C ILE A 383 55.87 24.02 15.78
N ARG A 384 55.98 24.04 17.11
CA ARG A 384 56.96 23.23 17.86
C ARG A 384 56.63 21.72 17.85
N THR A 385 55.37 21.37 17.79
CA THR A 385 54.91 19.95 17.79
C THR A 385 55.14 19.26 16.43
N GLY A 386 55.44 19.99 15.39
CA GLY A 386 55.72 19.49 14.02
C GLY A 386 57.20 19.29 13.68
N MET A 387 58.09 19.56 14.62
CA MET A 387 59.50 19.18 14.56
C MET A 387 59.73 17.93 15.41
#